data_b0b243d82030347fcc6e46a0eeb5020e
#
_entry.id   b0b243d82030347fcc6e46a0eeb5020e
#
_cell.length_a   1.000
_cell.length_b   1.000
_cell.length_c   1.000
_cell.angle_alpha   90.00
_cell.angle_beta   90.00
_cell.angle_gamma   90.00
#
_symmetry.space_group_name_H-M   'P 1'
#
loop_
_entity.id
_entity.type
_entity.pdbx_description
1 polymer ?
#
loop_
_entity_poly.entity_id
_entity_poly.type
_entity_poly.pdbx_seq_one_letter_code
_entity_poly.pdbx_strand_id
1 'polypeptide(L)'
;MLRYSLKRLLSLAISLIIASLVIFLVIEVAPGDPASFMLGINAQEDTLNALREELGLNQSKLERYLSWTFGMLQGDFGTSYTYRTPVADMVQDRLWVSLPLAIYALALSTLIAFPAGIYAASRRGGLGDVSIMGATQLGVAIPNFWFAMMLVLVFAINLRWFSAGGFPGWDNGLFTGLKALTLPAIALALPQAAILARVMRSSLLDILNEDFIRTARAKGLTPRQALWRHALRN
;
A
#
# COMPACT_ATOMS: atom_id res chain seq x y z
N MET A 1 -30.26 -7.32 -0.45
CA MET A 1 -28.87 -7.52 -0.84
C MET A 1 -28.60 -6.98 -2.25
N LEU A 2 -29.24 -7.49 -3.31
CA LEU A 2 -28.99 -7.07 -4.71
C LEU A 2 -29.12 -5.56 -4.94
N ARG A 3 -30.18 -4.91 -4.44
CA ARG A 3 -30.39 -3.46 -4.58
C ARG A 3 -29.28 -2.62 -3.89
N TYR A 4 -28.75 -3.11 -2.80
CA TYR A 4 -27.62 -2.48 -2.10
C TYR A 4 -26.33 -2.60 -2.92
N SER A 5 -26.01 -3.81 -3.39
CA SER A 5 -24.84 -4.07 -4.23
C SER A 5 -24.88 -3.25 -5.53
N LEU A 6 -26.05 -3.18 -6.18
CA LEU A 6 -26.24 -2.38 -7.39
C LEU A 6 -25.99 -0.87 -7.14
N LYS A 7 -26.51 -0.32 -6.04
CA LYS A 7 -26.24 1.08 -5.66
C LYS A 7 -24.75 1.32 -5.41
N ARG A 8 -24.05 0.37 -4.78
CA ARG A 8 -22.60 0.48 -4.53
C ARG A 8 -21.80 0.43 -5.82
N LEU A 9 -22.14 -0.49 -6.73
CA LEU A 9 -21.50 -0.58 -8.05
C LEU A 9 -21.73 0.69 -8.88
N LEU A 10 -22.95 1.21 -8.89
CA LEU A 10 -23.26 2.46 -9.59
C LEU A 10 -22.47 3.65 -9.00
N SER A 11 -22.43 3.76 -7.67
CA SER A 11 -21.63 4.81 -7.00
C SER A 11 -20.14 4.67 -7.34
N LEU A 12 -19.60 3.45 -7.38
CA LEU A 12 -18.22 3.19 -7.78
C LEU A 12 -17.98 3.61 -9.23
N ALA A 13 -18.86 3.21 -10.16
CA ALA A 13 -18.73 3.57 -11.58
C ALA A 13 -18.76 5.10 -11.78
N ILE A 14 -19.67 5.80 -11.13
CA ILE A 14 -19.76 7.28 -11.20
C ILE A 14 -18.46 7.89 -10.64
N SER A 15 -17.97 7.40 -9.51
CA SER A 15 -16.72 7.91 -8.91
C SER A 15 -15.52 7.71 -9.82
N LEU A 16 -15.42 6.55 -10.49
CA LEU A 16 -14.35 6.27 -11.45
C LEU A 16 -14.43 7.16 -12.69
N ILE A 17 -15.65 7.39 -13.22
CA ILE A 17 -15.86 8.30 -14.36
C ILE A 17 -15.45 9.73 -13.98
N ILE A 18 -15.88 10.22 -12.83
CA ILE A 18 -15.51 11.57 -12.37
C ILE A 18 -13.99 11.65 -12.17
N ALA A 19 -13.38 10.67 -11.52
CA ALA A 19 -11.93 10.66 -11.28
C ALA A 19 -11.15 10.63 -12.60
N SER A 20 -11.54 9.78 -13.57
CA SER A 20 -10.89 9.70 -14.89
C SER A 20 -11.02 11.02 -15.66
N LEU A 21 -12.19 11.65 -15.61
CA LEU A 21 -12.41 12.95 -16.26
C LEU A 21 -11.53 14.05 -15.63
N VAL A 22 -11.44 14.09 -14.30
CA VAL A 22 -10.60 15.07 -13.59
C VAL A 22 -9.13 14.85 -13.95
N ILE A 23 -8.65 13.60 -13.95
CA ILE A 23 -7.26 13.26 -14.31
C ILE A 23 -6.99 13.68 -15.76
N PHE A 24 -7.89 13.35 -16.69
CA PHE A 24 -7.75 13.73 -18.09
C PHE A 24 -7.68 15.24 -18.26
N LEU A 25 -8.58 15.99 -17.63
CA LEU A 25 -8.60 17.45 -17.69
C LEU A 25 -7.33 18.08 -17.11
N VAL A 26 -6.83 17.56 -16.00
CA VAL A 26 -5.57 18.04 -15.40
C VAL A 26 -4.40 17.85 -16.36
N ILE A 27 -4.28 16.68 -17.00
CA ILE A 27 -3.24 16.40 -17.98
C ILE A 27 -3.40 17.28 -19.23
N GLU A 28 -4.63 17.50 -19.69
CA GLU A 28 -4.94 18.31 -20.87
C GLU A 28 -4.67 19.81 -20.67
N VAL A 29 -4.82 20.31 -19.45
CA VAL A 29 -4.57 21.72 -19.08
C VAL A 29 -3.08 21.93 -18.73
N ALA A 30 -2.34 20.87 -18.41
CA ALA A 30 -0.92 20.98 -18.10
C ALA A 30 -0.16 21.62 -19.27
N PRO A 31 0.64 22.66 -19.01
CA PRO A 31 1.39 23.33 -20.07
C PRO A 31 2.45 22.39 -20.66
N GLY A 32 2.48 22.31 -21.99
CA GLY A 32 3.47 21.52 -22.73
C GLY A 32 2.81 20.69 -23.83
N ASP A 33 3.56 20.48 -24.90
CA ASP A 33 3.18 19.60 -26.00
C ASP A 33 3.90 18.27 -25.82
N PRO A 34 3.17 17.13 -25.64
CA PRO A 34 3.79 15.82 -25.50
C PRO A 34 4.76 15.46 -26.62
N ALA A 35 4.46 15.84 -27.88
CA ALA A 35 5.34 15.59 -29.00
C ALA A 35 6.66 16.35 -28.88
N SER A 36 6.60 17.62 -28.49
CA SER A 36 7.80 18.45 -28.23
C SER A 36 8.61 17.91 -27.05
N PHE A 37 7.92 17.40 -26.03
CA PHE A 37 8.59 16.79 -24.88
C PHE A 37 9.34 15.51 -25.26
N MET A 38 8.75 14.68 -26.11
CA MET A 38 9.34 13.41 -26.57
C MET A 38 10.54 13.61 -27.52
N LEU A 39 10.46 14.57 -28.43
CA LEU A 39 11.48 14.80 -29.47
C LEU A 39 12.53 15.83 -29.06
N GLY A 40 12.25 16.63 -28.03
CA GLY A 40 13.12 17.73 -27.58
C GLY A 40 12.86 19.04 -28.35
N ILE A 41 13.40 20.13 -27.79
CA ILE A 41 13.12 21.52 -28.21
C ILE A 41 13.67 21.84 -29.63
N ASN A 42 14.60 21.04 -30.15
CA ASN A 42 15.22 21.25 -31.45
C ASN A 42 14.65 20.37 -32.57
N ALA A 43 13.52 19.70 -32.32
CA ALA A 43 12.89 18.84 -33.33
C ALA A 43 12.35 19.66 -34.51
N GLN A 44 12.45 19.11 -35.72
CA GLN A 44 11.88 19.73 -36.91
C GLN A 44 10.36 19.70 -36.86
N GLU A 45 9.72 20.76 -37.36
CA GLU A 45 8.27 20.95 -37.28
C GLU A 45 7.49 19.81 -37.96
N ASP A 46 8.01 19.29 -39.12
CA ASP A 46 7.41 18.16 -39.80
C ASP A 46 7.40 16.90 -38.94
N THR A 47 8.49 16.62 -38.23
CA THR A 47 8.59 15.47 -37.31
C THR A 47 7.69 15.63 -36.10
N LEU A 48 7.54 16.84 -35.57
CA LEU A 48 6.61 17.15 -34.48
C LEU A 48 5.16 16.92 -34.92
N ASN A 49 4.79 17.39 -36.11
CA ASN A 49 3.44 17.22 -36.62
C ASN A 49 3.10 15.75 -36.91
N ALA A 50 4.04 14.98 -37.48
CA ALA A 50 3.89 13.55 -37.67
C ALA A 50 3.66 12.81 -36.32
N LEU A 51 4.44 13.15 -35.27
CA LEU A 51 4.26 12.55 -33.96
C LEU A 51 2.97 12.99 -33.27
N ARG A 52 2.53 14.25 -33.45
CA ARG A 52 1.21 14.70 -32.96
C ARG A 52 0.08 13.91 -33.58
N GLU A 53 0.16 13.61 -34.87
CA GLU A 53 -0.81 12.79 -35.58
C GLU A 53 -0.80 11.34 -35.07
N GLU A 54 0.38 10.74 -34.93
CA GLU A 54 0.58 9.39 -34.41
C GLU A 54 0.02 9.24 -32.99
N LEU A 55 0.25 10.23 -32.13
CA LEU A 55 -0.25 10.26 -30.75
C LEU A 55 -1.72 10.68 -30.63
N GLY A 56 -2.38 11.01 -31.76
CA GLY A 56 -3.77 11.45 -31.80
C GLY A 56 -4.02 12.80 -31.13
N LEU A 57 -2.99 13.63 -30.95
CA LEU A 57 -3.10 14.93 -30.28
C LEU A 57 -3.94 15.95 -31.07
N ASN A 58 -4.13 15.73 -32.36
CA ASN A 58 -4.94 16.55 -33.26
C ASN A 58 -6.44 16.23 -33.18
N GLN A 59 -6.84 15.17 -32.48
CA GLN A 59 -8.24 14.80 -32.27
C GLN A 59 -8.92 15.73 -31.26
N SER A 60 -10.26 15.78 -31.29
CA SER A 60 -11.01 16.53 -30.29
C SER A 60 -10.78 15.96 -28.90
N LYS A 61 -10.84 16.82 -27.87
CA LYS A 61 -10.63 16.40 -26.47
C LYS A 61 -11.58 15.28 -26.05
N LEU A 62 -12.82 15.32 -26.55
CA LEU A 62 -13.82 14.29 -26.24
C LEU A 62 -13.44 12.94 -26.87
N GLU A 63 -13.00 12.92 -28.13
CA GLU A 63 -12.54 11.70 -28.81
C GLU A 63 -11.33 11.10 -28.09
N ARG A 64 -10.36 11.93 -27.70
CA ARG A 64 -9.18 11.49 -26.93
C ARG A 64 -9.57 10.90 -25.58
N TYR A 65 -10.49 11.53 -24.84
CA TYR A 65 -10.99 11.02 -23.57
C TYR A 65 -11.69 9.67 -23.73
N LEU A 66 -12.56 9.55 -24.72
CA LEU A 66 -13.29 8.30 -24.97
C LEU A 66 -12.34 7.19 -25.43
N SER A 67 -11.43 7.48 -26.36
CA SER A 67 -10.43 6.52 -26.83
C SER A 67 -9.57 6.01 -25.68
N TRP A 68 -9.06 6.91 -24.83
CA TRP A 68 -8.28 6.56 -23.66
C TRP A 68 -9.08 5.72 -22.64
N THR A 69 -10.32 6.12 -22.36
CA THR A 69 -11.17 5.40 -21.40
C THR A 69 -11.53 4.00 -21.91
N PHE A 70 -11.86 3.85 -23.18
CA PHE A 70 -12.14 2.55 -23.79
C PHE A 70 -10.88 1.69 -23.89
N GLY A 71 -9.73 2.29 -24.19
CA GLY A 71 -8.43 1.61 -24.16
C GLY A 71 -8.15 0.99 -22.80
N MET A 72 -8.33 1.75 -21.72
CA MET A 72 -8.14 1.23 -20.34
C MET A 72 -9.03 0.02 -20.04
N LEU A 73 -10.28 0.00 -20.53
CA LEU A 73 -11.17 -1.16 -20.34
C LEU A 73 -10.69 -2.42 -21.10
N GLN A 74 -9.85 -2.25 -22.10
CA GLN A 74 -9.22 -3.33 -22.87
C GLN A 74 -7.81 -3.66 -22.40
N GLY A 75 -7.30 -2.97 -21.37
CA GLY A 75 -5.94 -3.14 -20.84
C GLY A 75 -4.89 -2.30 -21.56
N ASP A 76 -5.29 -1.43 -22.49
CA ASP A 76 -4.41 -0.43 -23.09
C ASP A 76 -4.44 0.87 -22.27
N PHE A 77 -3.36 1.10 -21.53
CA PHE A 77 -3.15 2.31 -20.73
C PHE A 77 -2.38 3.40 -21.47
N GLY A 78 -2.16 3.22 -22.76
CA GLY A 78 -1.38 4.11 -23.60
C GLY A 78 0.14 3.98 -23.40
N THR A 79 0.87 4.90 -24.00
CA THR A 79 2.33 4.95 -23.96
C THR A 79 2.82 6.12 -23.11
N SER A 80 3.80 5.86 -22.26
CA SER A 80 4.44 6.90 -21.46
C SER A 80 5.24 7.87 -22.36
N TYR A 81 4.92 9.14 -22.31
CA TYR A 81 5.66 10.16 -23.06
C TYR A 81 7.12 10.32 -22.59
N THR A 82 7.39 10.05 -21.32
CA THR A 82 8.73 10.15 -20.74
C THR A 82 9.60 8.94 -21.06
N TYR A 83 9.04 7.73 -20.90
CA TYR A 83 9.81 6.49 -21.03
C TYR A 83 9.67 5.82 -22.41
N ARG A 84 8.72 6.24 -23.22
CA ARG A 84 8.42 5.70 -24.55
C ARG A 84 8.12 4.19 -24.53
N THR A 85 7.53 3.73 -23.46
CA THR A 85 7.13 2.34 -23.22
C THR A 85 5.65 2.26 -22.88
N PRO A 86 4.96 1.14 -23.16
CA PRO A 86 3.58 0.95 -22.73
C PRO A 86 3.44 1.12 -21.23
N VAL A 87 2.44 1.88 -20.80
CA VAL A 87 2.17 2.10 -19.36
C VAL A 87 1.79 0.80 -18.67
N ALA A 88 1.10 -0.12 -19.39
CA ALA A 88 0.77 -1.45 -18.88
C ALA A 88 2.00 -2.21 -18.39
N ASP A 89 3.07 -2.24 -19.18
CA ASP A 89 4.32 -2.93 -18.84
C ASP A 89 4.97 -2.29 -17.60
N MET A 90 5.02 -0.95 -17.57
CA MET A 90 5.54 -0.22 -16.42
C MET A 90 4.76 -0.51 -15.13
N VAL A 91 3.43 -0.58 -15.21
CA VAL A 91 2.57 -0.92 -14.07
C VAL A 91 2.82 -2.36 -13.63
N GLN A 92 2.87 -3.28 -14.58
CA GLN A 92 3.13 -4.69 -14.30
C GLN A 92 4.48 -4.89 -13.58
N ASP A 93 5.55 -4.29 -14.10
CA ASP A 93 6.88 -4.37 -13.48
C ASP A 93 6.88 -3.85 -12.04
N ARG A 94 6.17 -2.76 -11.78
CA ARG A 94 6.07 -2.19 -10.44
C ARG A 94 5.20 -3.05 -9.52
N LEU A 95 4.13 -3.64 -10.02
CA LEU A 95 3.27 -4.54 -9.24
C LEU A 95 4.01 -5.79 -8.79
N TRP A 96 4.89 -6.36 -9.62
CA TRP A 96 5.72 -7.51 -9.28
C TRP A 96 6.68 -7.26 -8.10
N VAL A 97 6.95 -6.02 -7.76
CA VAL A 97 7.75 -5.64 -6.58
C VAL A 97 6.86 -5.15 -5.45
N SER A 98 5.90 -4.26 -5.75
CA SER A 98 5.09 -3.59 -4.73
C SER A 98 4.11 -4.52 -4.04
N LEU A 99 3.50 -5.46 -4.78
CA LEU A 99 2.52 -6.40 -4.20
C LEU A 99 3.18 -7.40 -3.23
N PRO A 100 4.28 -8.09 -3.59
CA PRO A 100 5.01 -8.92 -2.64
C PRO A 100 5.53 -8.14 -1.43
N LEU A 101 6.01 -6.91 -1.63
CA LEU A 101 6.44 -6.04 -0.53
C LEU A 101 5.29 -5.72 0.43
N ALA A 102 4.11 -5.37 -0.11
CA ALA A 102 2.93 -5.08 0.69
C ALA A 102 2.46 -6.29 1.49
N ILE A 103 2.41 -7.47 0.86
CA ILE A 103 2.05 -8.73 1.53
C ILE A 103 3.06 -9.06 2.63
N TYR A 104 4.34 -8.91 2.35
CA TYR A 104 5.41 -9.18 3.32
C TYR A 104 5.33 -8.23 4.52
N ALA A 105 5.17 -6.92 4.28
CA ALA A 105 5.00 -5.92 5.33
C ALA A 105 3.72 -6.18 6.16
N LEU A 106 2.61 -6.53 5.51
CA LEU A 106 1.36 -6.88 6.18
C LEU A 106 1.51 -8.12 7.06
N ALA A 107 2.15 -9.17 6.56
CA ALA A 107 2.43 -10.38 7.32
C ALA A 107 3.30 -10.08 8.56
N LEU A 108 4.40 -9.32 8.39
CA LEU A 108 5.25 -8.90 9.49
C LEU A 108 4.51 -8.04 10.53
N SER A 109 3.75 -7.06 10.06
CA SER A 109 2.97 -6.19 10.98
C SER A 109 1.96 -6.99 11.79
N THR A 110 1.28 -7.94 11.17
CA THR A 110 0.31 -8.81 11.82
C THR A 110 0.99 -9.73 12.83
N LEU A 111 2.10 -10.38 12.44
CA LEU A 111 2.87 -11.27 13.31
C LEU A 111 3.42 -10.58 14.55
N ILE A 112 3.74 -9.28 14.47
CA ILE A 112 4.19 -8.47 15.59
C ILE A 112 3.01 -7.94 16.41
N ALA A 113 1.99 -7.41 15.74
CA ALA A 113 0.88 -6.69 16.39
C ALA A 113 0.00 -7.61 17.24
N PHE A 114 -0.36 -8.79 16.73
CA PHE A 114 -1.25 -9.69 17.42
C PHE A 114 -0.69 -10.15 18.78
N PRO A 115 0.52 -10.74 18.85
CA PRO A 115 1.09 -11.12 20.14
C PRO A 115 1.28 -9.94 21.09
N ALA A 116 1.73 -8.80 20.56
CA ALA A 116 1.93 -7.59 21.37
C ALA A 116 0.61 -7.05 21.94
N GLY A 117 -0.43 -6.93 21.12
CA GLY A 117 -1.74 -6.46 21.55
C GLY A 117 -2.43 -7.40 22.54
N ILE A 118 -2.37 -8.71 22.29
CA ILE A 118 -2.91 -9.75 23.19
C ILE A 118 -2.17 -9.72 24.55
N TYR A 119 -0.85 -9.65 24.52
CA TYR A 119 -0.06 -9.60 25.73
C TYR A 119 -0.38 -8.34 26.55
N ALA A 120 -0.41 -7.17 25.91
CA ALA A 120 -0.76 -5.91 26.55
C ALA A 120 -2.17 -5.94 27.17
N ALA A 121 -3.17 -6.47 26.44
CA ALA A 121 -4.53 -6.62 26.96
C ALA A 121 -4.59 -7.59 28.16
N SER A 122 -3.86 -8.69 28.10
CA SER A 122 -3.82 -9.70 29.18
C SER A 122 -3.18 -9.21 30.47
N ARG A 123 -2.33 -8.18 30.38
CA ARG A 123 -1.58 -7.59 31.50
C ARG A 123 -1.90 -6.11 31.68
N ARG A 124 -3.15 -5.74 31.48
CA ARG A 124 -3.63 -4.35 31.57
C ARG A 124 -3.10 -3.62 32.81
N GLY A 125 -2.49 -2.45 32.57
CA GLY A 125 -1.92 -1.60 33.66
C GLY A 125 -0.60 -2.08 34.23
N GLY A 126 -0.07 -3.24 33.80
CA GLY A 126 1.24 -3.74 34.22
C GLY A 126 2.38 -3.15 33.38
N LEU A 127 3.62 -3.36 33.82
CA LEU A 127 4.82 -2.87 33.13
C LEU A 127 4.89 -3.33 31.66
N GLY A 128 4.47 -4.56 31.38
CA GLY A 128 4.45 -5.07 29.98
C GLY A 128 3.47 -4.32 29.10
N ASP A 129 2.29 -3.97 29.59
CA ASP A 129 1.32 -3.16 28.88
C ASP A 129 1.87 -1.75 28.61
N VAL A 130 2.39 -1.10 29.64
CA VAL A 130 2.97 0.25 29.52
C VAL A 130 4.15 0.28 28.56
N SER A 131 5.04 -0.73 28.63
CA SER A 131 6.19 -0.82 27.72
C SER A 131 5.77 -1.00 26.26
N ILE A 132 4.82 -1.90 25.98
CA ILE A 132 4.32 -2.11 24.62
C ILE A 132 3.61 -0.85 24.11
N MET A 133 2.76 -0.24 24.91
CA MET A 133 2.05 0.99 24.50
C MET A 133 3.03 2.16 24.31
N GLY A 134 4.07 2.27 25.12
CA GLY A 134 5.16 3.23 24.91
C GLY A 134 5.92 2.97 23.62
N ALA A 135 6.28 1.71 23.34
CA ALA A 135 6.94 1.33 22.11
C ALA A 135 6.07 1.61 20.87
N THR A 136 4.75 1.36 20.95
CA THR A 136 3.83 1.70 19.86
C THR A 136 3.75 3.20 19.63
N GLN A 137 3.83 4.01 20.68
CA GLN A 137 3.83 5.47 20.54
C GLN A 137 5.10 5.96 19.82
N LEU A 138 6.26 5.40 20.16
CA LEU A 138 7.51 5.69 19.44
C LEU A 138 7.45 5.23 17.99
N GLY A 139 6.92 4.03 17.73
CA GLY A 139 6.80 3.49 16.38
C GLY A 139 5.93 4.33 15.45
N VAL A 140 4.92 5.05 16.00
CA VAL A 140 4.08 5.98 15.20
C VAL A 140 4.72 7.36 15.06
N ALA A 141 5.50 7.80 16.05
CA ALA A 141 6.12 9.12 16.06
C ALA A 141 7.31 9.23 15.08
N ILE A 142 7.97 8.13 14.78
CA ILE A 142 9.13 8.11 13.88
C ILE A 142 8.66 8.15 12.41
N PRO A 143 9.15 9.10 11.58
CA PRO A 143 8.82 9.13 10.16
C PRO A 143 9.34 7.88 9.43
N ASN A 144 8.48 7.21 8.67
CA ASN A 144 8.80 5.94 8.00
C ASN A 144 10.05 6.03 7.11
N PHE A 145 10.19 7.13 6.35
CA PHE A 145 11.33 7.31 5.46
C PHE A 145 12.65 7.43 6.24
N TRP A 146 12.65 8.14 7.37
CA TRP A 146 13.81 8.28 8.23
C TRP A 146 14.20 6.92 8.84
N PHE A 147 13.22 6.17 9.32
CA PHE A 147 13.45 4.83 9.84
C PHE A 147 14.00 3.88 8.78
N ALA A 148 13.46 3.94 7.54
CA ALA A 148 13.99 3.16 6.41
C ALA A 148 15.45 3.52 6.11
N MET A 149 15.81 4.81 6.12
CA MET A 149 17.20 5.24 5.93
C MET A 149 18.12 4.72 7.04
N MET A 150 17.66 4.73 8.30
CA MET A 150 18.44 4.17 9.42
C MET A 150 18.68 2.67 9.29
N LEU A 151 17.64 1.93 8.85
CA LEU A 151 17.79 0.49 8.56
C LEU A 151 18.82 0.25 7.47
N VAL A 152 18.77 1.00 6.38
CA VAL A 152 19.76 0.89 5.28
C VAL A 152 21.16 1.26 5.78
N LEU A 153 21.31 2.34 6.51
CA LEU A 153 22.60 2.78 7.05
C LEU A 153 23.24 1.69 7.94
N VAL A 154 22.45 1.12 8.85
CA VAL A 154 22.96 0.13 9.80
C VAL A 154 23.15 -1.22 9.12
N PHE A 155 22.13 -1.78 8.48
CA PHE A 155 22.13 -3.17 8.04
C PHE A 155 22.69 -3.39 6.63
N ALA A 156 22.64 -2.37 5.76
CA ALA A 156 23.16 -2.49 4.40
C ALA A 156 24.56 -1.89 4.28
N ILE A 157 24.80 -0.69 4.82
CA ILE A 157 26.06 0.01 4.64
C ILE A 157 27.09 -0.46 5.68
N ASN A 158 26.75 -0.42 6.98
CA ASN A 158 27.71 -0.73 8.05
C ASN A 158 27.90 -2.25 8.21
N LEU A 159 26.81 -2.99 8.40
CA LEU A 159 26.86 -4.45 8.61
C LEU A 159 26.96 -5.25 7.32
N ARG A 160 26.55 -4.69 6.20
CA ARG A 160 26.56 -5.35 4.88
C ARG A 160 25.77 -6.67 4.81
N TRP A 161 24.73 -6.77 5.64
CA TRP A 161 23.87 -7.96 5.66
C TRP A 161 22.83 -7.97 4.53
N PHE A 162 22.42 -6.78 4.08
CA PHE A 162 21.42 -6.55 3.04
C PHE A 162 21.98 -5.65 1.95
N SER A 163 21.27 -5.57 0.81
CA SER A 163 21.58 -4.60 -0.24
C SER A 163 21.11 -3.20 0.17
N ALA A 164 21.90 -2.18 -0.17
CA ALA A 164 21.54 -0.78 0.10
C ALA A 164 20.40 -0.26 -0.82
N GLY A 165 20.11 -0.96 -1.91
CA GLY A 165 19.04 -0.59 -2.86
C GLY A 165 19.03 -1.52 -4.06
N GLY A 166 18.04 -1.27 -4.94
CA GLY A 166 17.79 -2.10 -6.11
C GLY A 166 17.08 -3.42 -5.77
N PHE A 167 16.14 -3.79 -6.63
CA PHE A 167 15.52 -5.10 -6.59
C PHE A 167 16.17 -5.99 -7.66
N PRO A 168 16.77 -7.13 -7.28
CA PRO A 168 17.56 -7.95 -8.21
C PRO A 168 16.73 -8.75 -9.22
N GLY A 169 15.40 -8.68 -9.11
CA GLY A 169 14.49 -9.52 -9.89
C GLY A 169 14.20 -10.86 -9.21
N TRP A 170 13.06 -11.46 -9.56
CA TRP A 170 12.63 -12.76 -9.07
C TRP A 170 13.40 -13.92 -9.74
N ASP A 171 13.98 -13.68 -10.91
CA ASP A 171 14.78 -14.66 -11.66
C ASP A 171 16.04 -15.10 -10.91
N ASN A 172 16.54 -14.25 -10.00
CA ASN A 172 17.67 -14.57 -9.11
C ASN A 172 17.26 -15.41 -7.89
N GLY A 173 16.03 -15.91 -7.88
CA GLY A 173 15.47 -16.77 -6.85
C GLY A 173 14.67 -16.04 -5.77
N LEU A 174 13.67 -16.75 -5.25
CA LEU A 174 12.72 -16.22 -4.26
C LEU A 174 13.41 -15.68 -2.99
N PHE A 175 14.43 -16.39 -2.48
CA PHE A 175 15.13 -15.96 -1.28
C PHE A 175 15.89 -14.65 -1.48
N THR A 176 16.52 -14.47 -2.63
CA THR A 176 17.24 -13.23 -2.99
C THR A 176 16.27 -12.06 -3.10
N GLY A 177 15.12 -12.25 -3.75
CA GLY A 177 14.06 -11.25 -3.85
C GLY A 177 13.50 -10.87 -2.47
N LEU A 178 13.12 -11.84 -1.64
CA LEU A 178 12.62 -11.59 -0.29
C LEU A 178 13.66 -10.90 0.59
N LYS A 179 14.92 -11.27 0.50
CA LYS A 179 16.03 -10.62 1.22
C LYS A 179 16.15 -9.15 0.83
N ALA A 180 16.04 -8.83 -0.45
CA ALA A 180 16.07 -7.43 -0.91
C ALA A 180 14.87 -6.60 -0.40
N LEU A 181 13.70 -7.23 -0.25
CA LEU A 181 12.49 -6.59 0.27
C LEU A 181 12.45 -6.50 1.80
N THR A 182 13.35 -7.15 2.54
CA THR A 182 13.27 -7.25 4.00
C THR A 182 13.37 -5.90 4.70
N LEU A 183 14.35 -5.06 4.38
CA LEU A 183 14.49 -3.75 5.02
C LEU A 183 13.30 -2.83 4.72
N PRO A 184 12.85 -2.68 3.47
CA PRO A 184 11.62 -1.96 3.15
C PRO A 184 10.39 -2.53 3.86
N ALA A 185 10.25 -3.86 3.92
CA ALA A 185 9.13 -4.51 4.61
C ALA A 185 9.10 -4.20 6.11
N ILE A 186 10.26 -4.24 6.79
CA ILE A 186 10.38 -3.84 8.21
C ILE A 186 10.02 -2.37 8.40
N ALA A 187 10.50 -1.49 7.52
CA ALA A 187 10.20 -0.06 7.59
C ALA A 187 8.70 0.24 7.49
N LEU A 188 7.99 -0.50 6.64
CA LEU A 188 6.54 -0.38 6.49
C LEU A 188 5.78 -1.10 7.61
N ALA A 189 6.28 -2.24 8.08
CA ALA A 189 5.60 -3.10 9.02
C ALA A 189 5.55 -2.52 10.44
N LEU A 190 6.62 -1.91 10.95
CA LEU A 190 6.71 -1.50 12.36
C LEU A 190 5.69 -0.42 12.74
N PRO A 191 5.52 0.69 11.99
CA PRO A 191 4.48 1.66 12.30
C PRO A 191 3.07 1.06 12.22
N GLN A 192 2.84 0.20 11.22
CA GLN A 192 1.57 -0.48 11.05
C GLN A 192 1.30 -1.47 12.19
N ALA A 193 2.32 -2.21 12.63
CA ALA A 193 2.24 -3.09 13.79
C ALA A 193 1.91 -2.32 15.07
N ALA A 194 2.48 -1.14 15.24
CA ALA A 194 2.19 -0.27 16.38
C ALA A 194 0.71 0.15 16.44
N ILE A 195 0.13 0.53 15.30
CA ILE A 195 -1.30 0.88 15.19
C ILE A 195 -2.16 -0.35 15.46
N LEU A 196 -1.89 -1.47 14.79
CA LEU A 196 -2.66 -2.71 14.93
C LEU A 196 -2.60 -3.28 16.36
N ALA A 197 -1.43 -3.24 17.02
CA ALA A 197 -1.30 -3.70 18.40
C ALA A 197 -2.17 -2.89 19.36
N ARG A 198 -2.25 -1.57 19.16
CA ARG A 198 -3.10 -0.68 19.95
C ARG A 198 -4.59 -0.97 19.73
N VAL A 199 -5.00 -1.12 18.47
CA VAL A 199 -6.39 -1.47 18.13
C VAL A 199 -6.75 -2.82 18.72
N MET A 200 -5.89 -3.83 18.55
CA MET A 200 -6.08 -5.17 19.10
C MET A 200 -6.23 -5.14 20.62
N ARG A 201 -5.36 -4.40 21.31
CA ARG A 201 -5.45 -4.23 22.77
C ARG A 201 -6.77 -3.58 23.19
N SER A 202 -7.17 -2.50 22.53
CA SER A 202 -8.42 -1.79 22.85
C SER A 202 -9.62 -2.71 22.66
N SER A 203 -9.74 -3.33 21.48
CA SER A 203 -10.85 -4.23 21.15
C SER A 203 -10.94 -5.41 22.14
N LEU A 204 -9.80 -6.00 22.53
CA LEU A 204 -9.81 -7.08 23.51
C LEU A 204 -10.23 -6.61 24.90
N LEU A 205 -9.84 -5.40 25.33
CA LEU A 205 -10.27 -4.84 26.60
C LEU A 205 -11.78 -4.55 26.63
N ASP A 206 -12.34 -4.08 25.51
CA ASP A 206 -13.77 -3.85 25.39
C ASP A 206 -14.54 -5.16 25.48
N ILE A 207 -14.13 -6.18 24.73
CA ILE A 207 -14.75 -7.51 24.78
C ILE A 207 -14.63 -8.16 26.16
N LEU A 208 -13.49 -8.02 26.84
CA LEU A 208 -13.28 -8.59 28.17
C LEU A 208 -14.19 -7.97 29.26
N ASN A 209 -14.79 -6.82 28.98
CA ASN A 209 -15.78 -6.18 29.87
C ASN A 209 -17.22 -6.58 29.60
N GLU A 210 -17.50 -7.34 28.52
CA GLU A 210 -18.85 -7.77 28.12
C GLU A 210 -19.46 -8.78 29.10
N ASP A 211 -20.79 -8.79 29.22
CA ASP A 211 -21.51 -9.62 30.18
C ASP A 211 -21.36 -11.13 29.94
N PHE A 212 -21.16 -11.55 28.68
CA PHE A 212 -20.92 -12.98 28.38
C PHE A 212 -19.56 -13.46 28.92
N ILE A 213 -18.56 -12.58 28.97
CA ILE A 213 -17.26 -12.86 29.62
C ILE A 213 -17.42 -12.95 31.13
N ARG A 214 -18.21 -12.06 31.74
CA ARG A 214 -18.53 -12.12 33.18
C ARG A 214 -19.23 -13.43 33.52
N THR A 215 -20.20 -13.83 32.71
CA THR A 215 -20.89 -15.10 32.85
C THR A 215 -19.96 -16.31 32.70
N ALA A 216 -19.05 -16.29 31.74
CA ALA A 216 -18.06 -17.35 31.55
C ALA A 216 -17.12 -17.48 32.76
N ARG A 217 -16.70 -16.33 33.32
CA ARG A 217 -15.87 -16.31 34.53
C ARG A 217 -16.63 -16.79 35.77
N ALA A 218 -17.91 -16.43 35.94
CA ALA A 218 -18.77 -16.93 36.99
C ALA A 218 -18.95 -18.47 36.93
N LYS A 219 -18.87 -19.06 35.73
CA LYS A 219 -18.85 -20.51 35.51
C LYS A 219 -17.49 -21.18 35.74
N GLY A 220 -16.50 -20.45 36.31
CA GLY A 220 -15.22 -21.00 36.72
C GLY A 220 -14.07 -20.85 35.70
N LEU A 221 -14.24 -20.12 34.58
CA LEU A 221 -13.14 -19.88 33.68
C LEU A 221 -12.14 -18.88 34.24
N THR A 222 -10.85 -19.20 34.14
CA THR A 222 -9.79 -18.25 34.46
C THR A 222 -9.77 -17.08 33.48
N PRO A 223 -9.23 -15.91 33.85
CA PRO A 223 -9.09 -14.76 32.94
C PRO A 223 -8.38 -15.13 31.62
N ARG A 224 -7.35 -15.98 31.68
CA ARG A 224 -6.63 -16.45 30.50
C ARG A 224 -7.50 -17.34 29.62
N GLN A 225 -8.30 -18.22 30.20
CA GLN A 225 -9.24 -19.07 29.44
C GLN A 225 -10.35 -18.22 28.80
N ALA A 226 -10.87 -17.23 29.51
CA ALA A 226 -11.88 -16.30 28.99
C ALA A 226 -11.31 -15.50 27.78
N LEU A 227 -10.06 -15.02 27.87
CA LEU A 227 -9.37 -14.35 26.78
C LEU A 227 -9.26 -15.24 25.53
N TRP A 228 -8.67 -16.43 25.67
CA TRP A 228 -8.38 -17.29 24.52
C TRP A 228 -9.61 -17.99 23.92
N ARG A 229 -10.59 -18.40 24.74
CA ARG A 229 -11.77 -19.17 24.28
C ARG A 229 -12.93 -18.28 23.84
N HIS A 230 -13.03 -17.07 24.40
CA HIS A 230 -14.17 -16.19 24.19
C HIS A 230 -13.79 -14.85 23.57
N ALA A 231 -12.82 -14.11 24.12
CA ALA A 231 -12.53 -12.77 23.64
C ALA A 231 -11.85 -12.74 22.24
N LEU A 232 -10.88 -13.63 21.98
CA LEU A 232 -10.19 -13.70 20.68
C LEU A 232 -11.04 -14.34 19.56
N ARG A 233 -12.15 -14.95 19.90
CA ARG A 233 -13.01 -15.62 18.95
C ARG A 233 -14.18 -14.76 18.45
N ASN A 234 -14.42 -13.65 19.13
CA ASN A 234 -15.43 -12.64 18.79
C ASN A 234 -14.78 -11.37 18.26
#